data_89deb225d4fca640924057198c893d20
#
_entry.id   89deb225d4fca640924057198c893d20
#
_cell.length_a   1.000
_cell.length_b   1.000
_cell.length_c   1.000
_cell.angle_alpha   90.00
_cell.angle_beta   90.00
_cell.angle_gamma   90.00
#
_symmetry.space_group_name_H-M   'P 1'
#
loop_
_entity.id
_entity.type
_entity.pdbx_description
1 polymer ?
#
loop_
_entity_poly.entity_id
_entity_poly.type
_entity_poly.pdbx_seq_one_letter_code
_entity_poly.pdbx_strand_id
1 'polypeptide(L)'
;EDQPLLPASTVKLFTTGFARSELGGDARVATRVVGTGSVDPFTGQWMGTWALELNGDLSLERATRQGPQLADLARQLSAKGIKQLQGPLVVRSADGPADATFPAFWASRHRGRLFAPPYGAITLHENTVEFTVRPGSKSGARPVVIGESPRGVSQLVTNRARTVAGRRSSLRLSATANGGWVLSGNIGVGARARRLSSVAYNPEAVLRAVWGSALRDAGIQWDNSFALSSSTSLADNTQVLAQVESPTLDSLASEVNTRSLNIGAELLLRWAGGATNAAEKLMAHIRAVTGATTGVHLVDGSGLSTDDRIAPSVFISYL
;
A
#
# COMPACT_ATOMS: atom_id res chain seq x y z
N GLU A 1 7.52 7.96 37.51
CA GLU A 1 7.64 6.89 36.50
C GLU A 1 6.28 6.44 35.96
N ASP A 2 5.18 6.72 36.71
CA ASP A 2 3.81 6.30 36.34
C ASP A 2 3.02 7.40 35.60
N GLN A 3 3.60 8.58 35.41
CA GLN A 3 2.96 9.63 34.62
C GLN A 3 2.95 9.28 33.14
N PRO A 4 1.77 9.18 32.47
CA PRO A 4 1.68 8.87 31.07
C PRO A 4 2.27 9.98 30.20
N LEU A 5 3.21 9.62 29.34
CA LEU A 5 3.89 10.51 28.40
C LEU A 5 3.51 10.18 26.98
N LEU A 6 3.80 11.11 26.05
CA LEU A 6 3.64 10.87 24.60
C LEU A 6 4.71 9.88 24.12
N PRO A 7 4.33 8.67 23.70
CA PRO A 7 5.30 7.61 23.41
C PRO A 7 5.97 7.76 22.04
N ALA A 8 5.35 8.49 21.10
CA ALA A 8 5.79 8.55 19.71
C ALA A 8 6.03 7.12 19.13
N SER A 9 7.00 6.95 18.27
CA SER A 9 7.25 5.69 17.56
C SER A 9 7.62 4.49 18.44
N THR A 10 7.80 4.66 19.76
CA THR A 10 8.02 3.53 20.66
C THR A 10 6.77 2.64 20.81
N VAL A 11 5.57 3.16 20.48
CA VAL A 11 4.33 2.37 20.37
C VAL A 11 4.51 1.15 19.46
N LYS A 12 5.31 1.25 18.41
CA LYS A 12 5.53 0.18 17.43
C LYS A 12 6.04 -1.12 18.06
N LEU A 13 6.78 -1.05 19.15
CA LEU A 13 7.22 -2.24 19.89
C LEU A 13 6.03 -2.99 20.49
N PHE A 14 5.07 -2.28 21.05
CA PHE A 14 3.83 -2.89 21.55
C PHE A 14 2.99 -3.47 20.39
N THR A 15 2.85 -2.72 19.30
CA THR A 15 2.08 -3.14 18.14
C THR A 15 2.66 -4.40 17.49
N THR A 16 3.97 -4.46 17.32
CA THR A 16 4.64 -5.64 16.74
C THR A 16 4.63 -6.83 17.69
N GLY A 17 4.78 -6.59 19.00
CA GLY A 17 4.64 -7.63 20.03
C GLY A 17 3.21 -8.20 20.08
N PHE A 18 2.20 -7.34 20.05
CA PHE A 18 0.79 -7.74 19.97
C PHE A 18 0.51 -8.57 18.72
N ALA A 19 0.92 -8.08 17.54
CA ALA A 19 0.71 -8.81 16.29
C ALA A 19 1.37 -10.21 16.32
N ARG A 20 2.57 -10.31 16.87
CA ARG A 20 3.27 -11.58 17.02
C ARG A 20 2.56 -12.53 18.01
N SER A 21 2.01 -11.99 19.09
CA SER A 21 1.25 -12.76 20.08
C SER A 21 -0.03 -13.34 19.49
N GLU A 22 -0.76 -12.56 18.70
CA GLU A 22 -2.05 -12.96 18.15
C GLU A 22 -1.93 -13.90 16.94
N LEU A 23 -0.95 -13.67 16.06
CA LEU A 23 -0.88 -14.32 14.76
C LEU A 23 0.25 -15.36 14.66
N GLY A 24 1.25 -15.27 15.52
CA GLY A 24 2.50 -16.04 15.40
C GLY A 24 3.50 -15.42 14.40
N GLY A 25 4.79 -15.64 14.65
CA GLY A 25 5.87 -15.02 13.87
C GLY A 25 5.92 -15.42 12.40
N ASP A 26 5.46 -16.63 12.07
CA ASP A 26 5.45 -17.17 10.71
C ASP A 26 4.23 -16.79 9.88
N ALA A 27 3.26 -16.09 10.48
CA ALA A 27 2.04 -15.66 9.78
C ALA A 27 2.38 -14.82 8.53
N ARG A 28 1.56 -14.98 7.50
CA ARG A 28 1.69 -14.27 6.21
C ARG A 28 0.34 -13.75 5.77
N VAL A 29 0.35 -12.61 5.10
CA VAL A 29 -0.85 -12.09 4.45
C VAL A 29 -0.85 -12.47 2.98
N ALA A 30 -1.98 -12.97 2.49
CA ALA A 30 -2.15 -13.35 1.10
C ALA A 30 -2.80 -12.22 0.29
N THR A 31 -2.30 -12.04 -0.93
CA THR A 31 -2.92 -11.26 -2.00
C THR A 31 -3.34 -12.22 -3.10
N ARG A 32 -4.60 -12.16 -3.53
CA ARG A 32 -5.18 -13.14 -4.45
C ARG A 32 -5.92 -12.50 -5.61
N VAL A 33 -5.98 -13.23 -6.71
CA VAL A 33 -7.07 -13.10 -7.70
C VAL A 33 -8.03 -14.22 -7.44
N VAL A 34 -9.29 -13.87 -7.21
CA VAL A 34 -10.36 -14.84 -6.98
C VAL A 34 -11.44 -14.67 -8.03
N GLY A 35 -12.19 -15.72 -8.33
CA GLY A 35 -13.25 -15.62 -9.31
C GLY A 35 -14.15 -16.85 -9.35
N THR A 36 -15.28 -16.69 -10.03
CA THR A 36 -16.24 -17.78 -10.34
C THR A 36 -16.41 -17.84 -11.84
N GLY A 37 -16.08 -18.98 -12.44
CA GLY A 37 -16.14 -19.17 -13.90
C GLY A 37 -15.10 -20.16 -14.38
N SER A 38 -14.81 -20.09 -15.68
CA SER A 38 -13.83 -20.94 -16.37
C SER A 38 -13.15 -20.19 -17.51
N VAL A 39 -12.03 -20.71 -17.97
CA VAL A 39 -11.34 -20.19 -19.15
C VAL A 39 -11.98 -20.81 -20.41
N ASP A 40 -12.36 -19.98 -21.37
CA ASP A 40 -12.71 -20.45 -22.72
C ASP A 40 -11.46 -21.03 -23.40
N PRO A 41 -11.45 -22.32 -23.79
CA PRO A 41 -10.26 -22.99 -24.30
C PRO A 41 -9.81 -22.48 -25.68
N PHE A 42 -10.68 -21.82 -26.44
CA PHE A 42 -10.38 -21.36 -27.79
C PHE A 42 -9.83 -19.90 -27.77
N THR A 43 -10.40 -19.02 -26.94
CA THR A 43 -10.06 -17.61 -26.91
C THR A 43 -9.10 -17.25 -25.78
N GLY A 44 -9.07 -18.06 -24.71
CA GLY A 44 -8.38 -17.75 -23.46
C GLY A 44 -9.11 -16.69 -22.63
N GLN A 45 -10.37 -16.40 -22.93
CA GLN A 45 -11.16 -15.45 -22.17
C GLN A 45 -11.62 -16.08 -20.86
N TRP A 46 -11.49 -15.34 -19.76
CA TRP A 46 -12.14 -15.71 -18.50
C TRP A 46 -13.64 -15.44 -18.58
N MET A 47 -14.42 -16.49 -18.54
CA MET A 47 -15.88 -16.47 -18.60
C MET A 47 -16.43 -16.51 -17.17
N GLY A 48 -16.63 -15.34 -16.57
CA GLY A 48 -17.14 -15.24 -15.20
C GLY A 48 -16.74 -13.95 -14.49
N THR A 49 -16.95 -13.95 -13.19
CA THR A 49 -16.57 -12.81 -12.32
C THR A 49 -15.19 -13.00 -11.74
N TRP A 50 -14.52 -11.91 -11.42
CA TRP A 50 -13.21 -11.92 -10.77
C TRP A 50 -13.02 -10.68 -9.88
N ALA A 51 -12.14 -10.80 -8.88
CA ALA A 51 -11.74 -9.70 -8.02
C ALA A 51 -10.28 -9.86 -7.57
N LEU A 52 -9.66 -8.75 -7.20
CA LEU A 52 -8.46 -8.75 -6.38
C LEU A 52 -8.86 -8.77 -4.91
N GLU A 53 -8.32 -9.72 -4.14
CA GLU A 53 -8.42 -9.77 -2.70
C GLU A 53 -7.12 -9.22 -2.12
N LEU A 54 -7.23 -8.08 -1.45
CA LEU A 54 -6.14 -7.34 -0.85
C LEU A 54 -6.38 -7.19 0.66
N ASN A 55 -5.37 -7.46 1.46
CA ASN A 55 -5.49 -7.48 2.91
C ASN A 55 -4.44 -6.60 3.61
N GLY A 56 -3.98 -5.55 2.91
CA GLY A 56 -3.03 -4.60 3.47
C GLY A 56 -1.60 -5.16 3.61
N ASP A 57 -1.12 -5.89 2.61
CA ASP A 57 0.27 -6.35 2.61
C ASP A 57 1.23 -5.16 2.47
N LEU A 58 1.95 -4.87 3.55
CA LEU A 58 2.97 -3.82 3.61
C LEU A 58 4.07 -4.01 2.55
N SER A 59 4.35 -5.26 2.16
CA SER A 59 5.45 -5.62 1.25
C SER A 59 5.06 -5.63 -0.23
N LEU A 60 3.76 -5.51 -0.55
CA LEU A 60 3.28 -5.58 -1.93
C LEU A 60 3.85 -4.42 -2.78
N GLU A 61 4.37 -4.74 -3.96
CA GLU A 61 4.93 -3.77 -4.93
C GLU A 61 6.12 -2.95 -4.42
N ARG A 62 6.93 -3.44 -3.49
CA ARG A 62 8.12 -2.71 -3.03
C ARG A 62 9.15 -2.56 -4.14
N ALA A 63 9.80 -1.40 -4.19
CA ALA A 63 10.85 -1.07 -5.17
C ALA A 63 12.03 -2.06 -5.16
N THR A 64 12.36 -2.61 -4.01
CA THR A 64 13.46 -3.56 -3.83
C THR A 64 13.12 -5.00 -4.21
N ARG A 65 11.89 -5.26 -4.64
CA ARG A 65 11.35 -6.61 -4.91
C ARG A 65 11.52 -7.61 -3.76
N GLN A 66 11.58 -7.13 -2.54
CA GLN A 66 11.63 -7.97 -1.34
C GLN A 66 10.25 -8.48 -0.89
N GLY A 67 9.21 -8.17 -1.65
CA GLY A 67 7.84 -8.61 -1.44
C GLY A 67 7.19 -9.04 -2.75
N PRO A 68 5.96 -9.54 -2.67
CA PRO A 68 5.19 -9.98 -3.83
C PRO A 68 4.85 -8.81 -4.77
N GLN A 69 4.62 -9.16 -6.03
CA GLN A 69 4.28 -8.19 -7.07
C GLN A 69 2.96 -8.61 -7.72
N LEU A 70 2.11 -7.66 -8.12
CA LEU A 70 0.90 -7.94 -8.91
C LEU A 70 1.25 -8.60 -10.26
N ALA A 71 2.45 -8.35 -10.78
CA ALA A 71 2.98 -9.04 -11.96
C ALA A 71 3.11 -10.56 -11.75
N ASP A 72 3.34 -11.03 -10.52
CA ASP A 72 3.39 -12.47 -10.22
C ASP A 72 2.01 -13.11 -10.32
N LEU A 73 0.97 -12.42 -9.86
CA LEU A 73 -0.43 -12.83 -10.04
C LEU A 73 -0.80 -12.88 -11.53
N ALA A 74 -0.46 -11.83 -12.28
CA ALA A 74 -0.76 -11.76 -13.71
C ALA A 74 -0.07 -12.91 -14.48
N ARG A 75 1.19 -13.27 -14.13
CA ARG A 75 1.87 -14.43 -14.72
C ARG A 75 1.19 -15.75 -14.38
N GLN A 76 0.70 -15.92 -13.15
CA GLN A 76 -0.05 -17.13 -12.77
C GLN A 76 -1.37 -17.25 -13.57
N LEU A 77 -2.09 -16.13 -13.80
CA LEU A 77 -3.28 -16.12 -14.65
C LEU A 77 -2.94 -16.50 -16.09
N SER A 78 -1.88 -15.92 -16.66
CA SER A 78 -1.41 -16.24 -18.01
C SER A 78 -1.01 -17.71 -18.13
N ALA A 79 -0.33 -18.27 -17.12
CA ALA A 79 0.04 -19.69 -17.08
C ALA A 79 -1.18 -20.65 -17.04
N LYS A 80 -2.33 -20.18 -16.54
CA LYS A 80 -3.62 -20.90 -16.59
C LYS A 80 -4.35 -20.74 -17.93
N GLY A 81 -3.74 -20.08 -18.92
CA GLY A 81 -4.33 -19.88 -20.25
C GLY A 81 -5.25 -18.66 -20.34
N ILE A 82 -5.32 -17.82 -19.28
CA ILE A 82 -6.13 -16.59 -19.32
C ILE A 82 -5.40 -15.54 -20.15
N LYS A 83 -6.01 -15.16 -21.28
CA LYS A 83 -5.52 -14.12 -22.20
C LYS A 83 -6.38 -12.86 -22.21
N GLN A 84 -7.60 -12.97 -21.68
CA GLN A 84 -8.54 -11.85 -21.61
C GLN A 84 -9.31 -11.89 -20.29
N LEU A 85 -9.39 -10.71 -19.65
CA LEU A 85 -10.25 -10.42 -18.51
C LEU A 85 -11.24 -9.33 -18.89
N GLN A 86 -12.52 -9.52 -18.55
CA GLN A 86 -13.56 -8.52 -18.77
C GLN A 86 -14.10 -8.03 -17.41
N GLY A 87 -14.65 -6.82 -17.43
CA GLY A 87 -15.30 -6.21 -16.28
C GLY A 87 -14.43 -5.23 -15.51
N PRO A 88 -15.05 -4.50 -14.58
CA PRO A 88 -14.36 -3.52 -13.74
C PRO A 88 -13.38 -4.20 -12.79
N LEU A 89 -12.40 -3.44 -12.29
CA LEU A 89 -11.61 -3.86 -11.16
C LEU A 89 -12.50 -3.89 -9.91
N VAL A 90 -12.79 -5.08 -9.42
CA VAL A 90 -13.40 -5.28 -8.11
C VAL A 90 -12.31 -5.59 -7.11
N VAL A 91 -12.30 -4.89 -5.98
CA VAL A 91 -11.37 -5.15 -4.86
C VAL A 91 -12.18 -5.60 -3.66
N ARG A 92 -11.71 -6.64 -2.99
CA ARG A 92 -12.29 -7.13 -1.73
C ARG A 92 -11.19 -7.32 -0.69
N SER A 93 -11.59 -7.41 0.56
CA SER A 93 -10.71 -7.72 1.69
C SER A 93 -11.41 -8.74 2.59
N ALA A 94 -10.63 -9.60 3.24
CA ALA A 94 -11.15 -10.55 4.23
C ALA A 94 -11.64 -9.83 5.50
N ASP A 95 -10.98 -8.71 5.87
CA ASP A 95 -11.19 -8.04 7.14
C ASP A 95 -11.73 -6.61 6.95
N GLY A 96 -12.98 -6.49 6.49
CA GLY A 96 -13.67 -5.20 6.39
C GLY A 96 -13.54 -4.50 5.03
N PRO A 97 -13.64 -3.16 4.97
CA PRO A 97 -13.67 -2.44 3.71
C PRO A 97 -12.37 -2.60 2.92
N ALA A 98 -12.50 -2.80 1.60
CA ALA A 98 -11.38 -2.82 0.68
C ALA A 98 -11.01 -1.39 0.25
N ASP A 99 -10.50 -0.62 1.19
CA ASP A 99 -10.16 0.79 1.02
C ASP A 99 -8.73 1.12 1.50
N ALA A 100 -8.35 2.37 1.38
CA ALA A 100 -7.24 2.96 2.11
C ALA A 100 -7.56 4.43 2.37
N THR A 101 -7.52 4.82 3.64
CA THR A 101 -7.93 6.15 4.09
C THR A 101 -6.88 6.80 4.98
N PHE A 102 -6.90 8.13 5.06
CA PHE A 102 -6.12 8.85 6.05
C PHE A 102 -6.83 8.73 7.41
N PRO A 103 -6.14 8.21 8.45
CA PRO A 103 -6.74 8.10 9.77
C PRO A 103 -7.20 9.45 10.32
N ALA A 104 -8.39 9.49 10.92
CA ALA A 104 -8.94 10.71 11.50
C ALA A 104 -8.13 11.18 12.73
N PHE A 105 -7.50 10.23 13.44
CA PHE A 105 -6.70 10.50 14.64
C PHE A 105 -5.28 11.00 14.34
N TRP A 106 -4.85 11.03 13.06
CA TRP A 106 -3.61 11.70 12.69
C TRP A 106 -3.85 13.18 12.40
N ALA A 107 -2.99 14.03 12.93
CA ALA A 107 -3.10 15.46 12.71
C ALA A 107 -3.11 15.81 11.20
N SER A 108 -4.03 16.67 10.78
CA SER A 108 -4.23 17.03 9.36
C SER A 108 -2.96 17.57 8.67
N ARG A 109 -2.03 18.19 9.42
CA ARG A 109 -0.72 18.64 8.93
C ARG A 109 0.18 17.50 8.41
N HIS A 110 -0.10 16.25 8.77
CA HIS A 110 0.66 15.07 8.32
C HIS A 110 0.16 14.55 6.99
N ARG A 111 -1.06 14.88 6.57
CA ARG A 111 -1.59 14.47 5.27
C ARG A 111 -0.65 14.91 4.15
N GLY A 112 -0.32 13.99 3.26
CA GLY A 112 0.62 14.24 2.15
C GLY A 112 2.10 14.12 2.51
N ARG A 113 2.44 13.81 3.77
CA ARG A 113 3.80 13.47 4.17
C ARG A 113 4.07 12.00 3.88
N LEU A 114 5.26 11.68 3.37
CA LEU A 114 5.64 10.29 3.02
C LEU A 114 5.61 9.34 4.22
N PHE A 115 5.75 9.85 5.43
CA PHE A 115 5.65 9.06 6.67
C PHE A 115 4.21 8.86 7.17
N ALA A 116 3.21 9.47 6.52
CA ALA A 116 1.81 9.41 6.91
C ALA A 116 0.90 9.25 5.66
N PRO A 117 1.09 8.19 4.85
CA PRO A 117 0.21 7.90 3.72
C PRO A 117 -1.15 7.36 4.23
N PRO A 118 -2.19 7.33 3.38
CA PRO A 118 -3.40 6.58 3.69
C PRO A 118 -3.05 5.09 3.82
N TYR A 119 -3.78 4.34 4.65
CA TYR A 119 -3.58 2.92 4.80
C TYR A 119 -4.90 2.15 4.85
N GLY A 120 -4.85 0.86 4.55
CA GLY A 120 -5.98 -0.05 4.55
C GLY A 120 -5.70 -1.28 3.73
N ALA A 121 -6.75 -1.98 3.31
CA ALA A 121 -6.62 -3.17 2.48
C ALA A 121 -5.88 -2.88 1.17
N ILE A 122 -6.13 -1.72 0.55
CA ILE A 122 -5.42 -1.28 -0.65
C ILE A 122 -4.11 -0.60 -0.23
N THR A 123 -3.06 -1.40 -0.11
CA THR A 123 -1.71 -0.92 0.16
C THR A 123 -0.74 -1.49 -0.87
N LEU A 124 -0.06 -0.60 -1.61
CA LEU A 124 0.95 -0.92 -2.61
C LEU A 124 2.12 0.04 -2.45
N HIS A 125 3.34 -0.48 -2.41
CA HIS A 125 4.56 0.35 -2.29
C HIS A 125 4.45 1.36 -1.13
N GLU A 126 3.92 0.88 0.02
CA GLU A 126 3.68 1.72 1.21
C GLU A 126 2.75 2.93 0.93
N ASN A 127 1.87 2.83 -0.07
CA ASN A 127 1.01 3.89 -0.59
C ASN A 127 1.76 5.19 -0.91
N THR A 128 2.96 5.03 -1.46
CA THR A 128 3.77 6.10 -2.03
C THR A 128 4.09 5.81 -3.49
N VAL A 129 4.51 6.83 -4.22
CA VAL A 129 5.01 6.69 -5.59
C VAL A 129 6.34 7.41 -5.73
N GLU A 130 7.19 6.89 -6.61
CA GLU A 130 8.47 7.49 -6.91
C GLU A 130 8.69 7.56 -8.42
N PHE A 131 9.23 8.68 -8.89
CA PHE A 131 9.59 8.89 -10.29
C PHE A 131 11.04 9.37 -10.40
N THR A 132 11.78 8.79 -11.31
CA THR A 132 13.10 9.29 -11.71
C THR A 132 12.96 10.05 -13.03
N VAL A 133 13.30 11.33 -13.02
CA VAL A 133 13.12 12.24 -14.16
C VAL A 133 14.47 12.76 -14.61
N ARG A 134 14.79 12.61 -15.89
CA ARG A 134 15.97 13.19 -16.53
C ARG A 134 15.61 14.35 -17.46
N PRO A 135 16.55 15.27 -17.73
CA PRO A 135 16.35 16.30 -18.76
C PRO A 135 16.02 15.67 -20.11
N GLY A 136 15.26 16.40 -20.91
CA GLY A 136 15.15 16.14 -22.35
C GLY A 136 16.47 16.42 -23.08
N SER A 137 16.54 16.06 -24.36
CA SER A 137 17.75 16.12 -25.18
C SER A 137 18.31 17.54 -25.40
N LYS A 138 17.46 18.57 -25.29
CA LYS A 138 17.83 19.97 -25.48
C LYS A 138 16.93 20.93 -24.70
N SER A 139 17.35 22.16 -24.54
CA SER A 139 16.50 23.23 -23.97
C SER A 139 15.20 23.35 -24.76
N GLY A 140 14.06 23.51 -24.07
CA GLY A 140 12.71 23.50 -24.61
C GLY A 140 12.07 22.11 -24.70
N ALA A 141 12.84 21.02 -24.72
CA ALA A 141 12.28 19.66 -24.74
C ALA A 141 11.62 19.30 -23.40
N ARG A 142 10.66 18.37 -23.41
CA ARG A 142 10.08 17.83 -22.19
C ARG A 142 11.07 16.91 -21.48
N PRO A 143 11.20 16.98 -20.16
CA PRO A 143 11.90 15.96 -19.37
C PRO A 143 11.25 14.58 -19.56
N VAL A 144 12.03 13.54 -19.35
CA VAL A 144 11.60 12.15 -19.52
C VAL A 144 11.57 11.43 -18.17
N VAL A 145 10.48 10.77 -17.86
CA VAL A 145 10.40 9.83 -16.75
C VAL A 145 11.13 8.55 -17.21
N ILE A 146 12.21 8.19 -16.53
CA ILE A 146 13.06 7.04 -16.86
C ILE A 146 12.99 5.93 -15.83
N GLY A 147 12.29 6.14 -14.75
CA GLY A 147 12.04 5.16 -13.71
C GLY A 147 10.80 5.53 -12.93
N GLU A 148 10.10 4.52 -12.47
CA GLU A 148 8.88 4.62 -11.67
C GLU A 148 8.81 3.51 -10.64
N SER A 149 8.12 3.78 -9.54
CA SER A 149 7.79 2.77 -8.53
C SER A 149 6.49 3.15 -7.83
N PRO A 150 5.51 2.22 -7.75
CA PRO A 150 5.47 0.93 -8.43
C PRO A 150 5.37 1.06 -9.96
N ARG A 151 5.60 -0.06 -10.69
CA ARG A 151 5.57 -0.07 -12.17
C ARG A 151 4.16 0.20 -12.70
N GLY A 152 4.05 1.09 -13.69
CA GLY A 152 2.78 1.45 -14.33
C GLY A 152 2.20 2.78 -13.86
N VAL A 153 2.74 3.39 -12.78
CA VAL A 153 2.19 4.64 -12.24
C VAL A 153 2.51 5.87 -13.11
N SER A 154 3.48 5.82 -14.01
CA SER A 154 3.80 6.95 -14.89
C SER A 154 2.66 7.33 -15.82
N GLN A 155 1.75 6.41 -16.14
CA GLN A 155 0.54 6.73 -16.90
C GLN A 155 -0.42 7.70 -16.17
N LEU A 156 -0.27 7.85 -14.85
CA LEU A 156 -1.02 8.80 -14.04
C LEU A 156 -0.34 10.19 -13.98
N VAL A 157 0.80 10.39 -14.66
CA VAL A 157 1.57 11.63 -14.62
C VAL A 157 1.28 12.50 -15.85
N THR A 158 0.72 13.68 -15.61
CA THR A 158 0.69 14.76 -16.63
C THR A 158 1.99 15.55 -16.56
N ASN A 159 2.84 15.40 -17.58
CA ASN A 159 4.14 16.07 -17.63
C ASN A 159 4.01 17.47 -18.28
N ARG A 160 4.09 18.52 -17.46
CA ARG A 160 4.10 19.94 -17.85
C ARG A 160 5.48 20.60 -17.63
N ALA A 161 6.47 19.84 -17.18
CA ALA A 161 7.80 20.35 -16.92
C ALA A 161 8.57 20.66 -18.23
N ARG A 162 9.63 21.46 -18.13
CA ARG A 162 10.47 21.87 -19.26
C ARG A 162 11.94 21.65 -18.95
N THR A 163 12.69 21.26 -19.97
CA THR A 163 14.14 21.30 -19.94
C THR A 163 14.60 22.71 -20.29
N VAL A 164 15.49 23.27 -19.50
CA VAL A 164 16.05 24.64 -19.71
C VAL A 164 17.57 24.59 -19.78
N ALA A 165 18.22 25.67 -20.15
CA ALA A 165 19.68 25.78 -20.13
C ALA A 165 20.22 25.62 -18.68
N GLY A 166 21.46 25.16 -18.53
CA GLY A 166 22.15 25.05 -17.25
C GLY A 166 21.98 23.71 -16.56
N ARG A 167 22.19 23.69 -15.21
CA ARG A 167 22.26 22.46 -14.39
C ARG A 167 21.30 22.46 -13.19
N ARG A 168 20.53 23.52 -12.96
CA ARG A 168 19.60 23.62 -11.82
C ARG A 168 18.30 22.90 -12.12
N SER A 169 17.62 22.44 -11.07
CA SER A 169 16.31 21.79 -11.13
C SER A 169 15.37 22.41 -10.11
N SER A 170 14.16 22.72 -10.58
CA SER A 170 13.01 23.14 -9.73
C SER A 170 11.79 22.26 -9.99
N LEU A 171 12.01 20.99 -10.37
CA LEU A 171 10.92 20.04 -10.59
C LEU A 171 10.08 19.86 -9.33
N ARG A 172 8.78 19.78 -9.54
CA ARG A 172 7.78 19.52 -8.49
C ARG A 172 6.79 18.48 -9.00
N LEU A 173 6.36 17.62 -8.08
CA LEU A 173 5.30 16.64 -8.30
C LEU A 173 4.12 17.04 -7.40
N SER A 174 2.97 17.31 -8.01
CA SER A 174 1.75 17.71 -7.29
C SER A 174 0.64 16.72 -7.58
N ALA A 175 0.00 16.20 -6.54
CA ALA A 175 -1.14 15.30 -6.69
C ALA A 175 -2.34 16.07 -7.27
N THR A 176 -3.21 15.35 -7.99
CA THR A 176 -4.46 15.85 -8.55
C THR A 176 -5.66 15.23 -7.83
N ALA A 177 -6.82 15.87 -7.92
CA ALA A 177 -8.06 15.36 -7.35
C ALA A 177 -8.44 13.96 -7.90
N ASN A 178 -8.02 13.64 -9.13
CA ASN A 178 -8.32 12.35 -9.78
C ASN A 178 -7.33 11.25 -9.43
N GLY A 179 -6.47 11.44 -8.43
CA GLY A 179 -5.52 10.42 -7.97
C GLY A 179 -4.25 10.28 -8.83
N GLY A 180 -4.01 11.19 -9.77
CA GLY A 180 -2.78 11.27 -10.55
C GLY A 180 -1.85 12.38 -10.07
N TRP A 181 -0.85 12.72 -10.91
CA TRP A 181 0.13 13.75 -10.60
C TRP A 181 0.40 14.69 -11.77
N VAL A 182 0.73 15.92 -11.45
CA VAL A 182 1.31 16.89 -12.41
C VAL A 182 2.79 17.06 -12.08
N LEU A 183 3.65 16.70 -13.01
CA LEU A 183 5.06 17.03 -13.01
C LEU A 183 5.23 18.42 -13.60
N SER A 184 5.74 19.39 -12.85
CA SER A 184 5.90 20.79 -13.24
C SER A 184 7.28 21.33 -12.92
N GLY A 185 7.57 22.57 -13.33
CA GLY A 185 8.86 23.24 -13.10
C GLY A 185 9.88 22.95 -14.19
N ASN A 186 11.14 23.18 -13.86
CA ASN A 186 12.24 23.14 -14.83
C ASN A 186 13.35 22.20 -14.39
N ILE A 187 14.05 21.61 -15.34
CA ILE A 187 15.29 20.86 -15.14
C ILE A 187 16.33 21.31 -16.18
N GLY A 188 17.54 21.64 -15.72
CA GLY A 188 18.61 22.04 -16.60
C GLY A 188 19.07 20.89 -17.50
N VAL A 189 19.38 21.15 -18.78
CA VAL A 189 19.84 20.13 -19.73
C VAL A 189 21.10 19.38 -19.25
N GLY A 190 21.95 20.04 -18.47
CA GLY A 190 23.16 19.46 -17.86
C GLY A 190 22.92 18.95 -16.42
N ALA A 191 21.69 18.90 -15.95
CA ALA A 191 21.37 18.36 -14.61
C ALA A 191 21.41 16.83 -14.62
N ARG A 192 21.73 16.25 -13.45
CA ARG A 192 21.52 14.81 -13.22
C ARG A 192 20.02 14.52 -13.12
N ALA A 193 19.65 13.26 -13.36
CA ALA A 193 18.29 12.80 -13.10
C ALA A 193 17.88 13.09 -11.64
N ARG A 194 16.60 13.40 -11.45
CA ARG A 194 16.02 13.76 -10.14
C ARG A 194 14.99 12.73 -9.75
N ARG A 195 15.07 12.28 -8.50
CA ARG A 195 14.07 11.43 -7.88
C ARG A 195 13.03 12.31 -7.20
N LEU A 196 11.76 12.03 -7.44
CA LEU A 196 10.62 12.73 -6.89
C LEU A 196 9.67 11.70 -6.30
N SER A 197 9.24 11.90 -5.07
CA SER A 197 8.33 11.00 -4.37
C SER A 197 7.06 11.76 -3.95
N SER A 198 5.95 11.06 -3.88
CA SER A 198 4.67 11.57 -3.39
C SER A 198 3.89 10.48 -2.69
N VAL A 199 2.96 10.87 -1.82
CA VAL A 199 1.94 9.98 -1.29
C VAL A 199 0.93 9.66 -2.38
N ALA A 200 0.43 8.43 -2.42
CA ALA A 200 -0.71 8.02 -3.22
C ALA A 200 -2.00 8.46 -2.50
N TYR A 201 -2.54 9.63 -2.86
CA TYR A 201 -3.78 10.13 -2.28
C TYR A 201 -5.01 9.32 -2.68
N ASN A 202 -4.93 8.61 -3.79
CA ASN A 202 -5.94 7.65 -4.26
C ASN A 202 -5.25 6.32 -4.57
N PRO A 203 -5.07 5.43 -3.56
CA PRO A 203 -4.43 4.12 -3.76
C PRO A 203 -5.16 3.23 -4.77
N GLU A 204 -6.48 3.37 -4.93
CA GLU A 204 -7.24 2.62 -5.94
C GLU A 204 -6.82 3.00 -7.37
N ALA A 205 -6.61 4.29 -7.65
CA ALA A 205 -6.12 4.72 -8.96
C ALA A 205 -4.72 4.16 -9.24
N VAL A 206 -3.86 4.12 -8.23
CA VAL A 206 -2.53 3.49 -8.32
C VAL A 206 -2.66 1.99 -8.56
N LEU A 207 -3.50 1.29 -7.79
CA LEU A 207 -3.77 -0.14 -7.97
C LEU A 207 -4.22 -0.44 -9.39
N ARG A 208 -5.19 0.31 -9.91
CA ARG A 208 -5.70 0.14 -11.29
C ARG A 208 -4.59 0.30 -12.33
N ALA A 209 -3.72 1.29 -12.15
CA ALA A 209 -2.61 1.56 -13.04
C ALA A 209 -1.57 0.42 -13.03
N VAL A 210 -1.17 -0.01 -11.82
CA VAL A 210 -0.19 -1.08 -11.61
C VAL A 210 -0.74 -2.42 -12.12
N TRP A 211 -1.98 -2.77 -11.78
CA TRP A 211 -2.63 -3.99 -12.23
C TRP A 211 -2.76 -4.04 -13.75
N GLY A 212 -3.23 -2.96 -14.38
CA GLY A 212 -3.31 -2.88 -15.83
C GLY A 212 -1.94 -3.00 -16.52
N SER A 213 -0.87 -2.51 -15.89
CA SER A 213 0.50 -2.72 -16.39
C SER A 213 0.92 -4.18 -16.23
N ALA A 214 0.66 -4.79 -15.08
CA ALA A 214 0.98 -6.19 -14.81
C ALA A 214 0.29 -7.15 -15.80
N LEU A 215 -0.99 -6.92 -16.08
CA LEU A 215 -1.74 -7.71 -17.06
C LEU A 215 -1.17 -7.57 -18.47
N ARG A 216 -0.90 -6.35 -18.93
CA ARG A 216 -0.28 -6.13 -20.26
C ARG A 216 1.08 -6.81 -20.39
N ASP A 217 1.92 -6.71 -19.36
CA ASP A 217 3.23 -7.34 -19.35
C ASP A 217 3.15 -8.88 -19.36
N ALA A 218 2.05 -9.45 -18.83
CA ALA A 218 1.76 -10.88 -18.87
C ALA A 218 1.03 -11.32 -20.16
N GLY A 219 0.77 -10.40 -21.09
CA GLY A 219 0.03 -10.69 -22.34
C GLY A 219 -1.47 -10.85 -22.17
N ILE A 220 -2.04 -10.35 -21.06
CA ILE A 220 -3.48 -10.42 -20.79
C ILE A 220 -4.13 -9.09 -21.15
N GLN A 221 -5.13 -9.15 -22.03
CA GLN A 221 -5.99 -8.02 -22.36
C GLN A 221 -7.02 -7.82 -21.26
N TRP A 222 -7.15 -6.60 -20.78
CA TRP A 222 -8.17 -6.25 -19.80
C TRP A 222 -9.14 -5.22 -20.37
N ASP A 223 -10.38 -5.64 -20.59
CA ASP A 223 -11.48 -4.75 -20.98
C ASP A 223 -12.28 -4.36 -19.74
N ASN A 224 -12.01 -3.16 -19.24
CA ASN A 224 -12.70 -2.57 -18.08
C ASN A 224 -13.94 -1.75 -18.44
N SER A 225 -14.31 -1.70 -19.71
CA SER A 225 -15.50 -0.99 -20.20
C SER A 225 -16.80 -1.74 -19.92
N PHE A 226 -16.72 -3.03 -19.66
CA PHE A 226 -17.87 -3.86 -19.32
C PHE A 226 -18.31 -3.57 -17.88
N ALA A 227 -19.40 -2.82 -17.73
CA ALA A 227 -20.11 -2.72 -16.45
C ALA A 227 -20.75 -4.09 -16.16
N LEU A 228 -20.13 -4.88 -15.31
CA LEU A 228 -20.85 -5.94 -14.63
C LEU A 228 -21.95 -5.24 -13.83
N SER A 229 -23.20 -5.68 -13.97
CA SER A 229 -24.30 -5.13 -13.18
C SER A 229 -23.91 -5.15 -11.70
N SER A 230 -24.26 -4.10 -10.99
CA SER A 230 -23.90 -3.81 -9.60
C SER A 230 -24.38 -4.84 -8.55
N SER A 231 -24.91 -5.97 -8.98
CA SER A 231 -25.39 -7.10 -8.16
C SER A 231 -24.48 -8.32 -8.16
N THR A 232 -23.25 -8.24 -8.72
CA THR A 232 -22.35 -9.39 -8.70
C THR A 232 -21.57 -9.38 -7.37
N SER A 233 -22.25 -9.69 -6.27
CA SER A 233 -21.54 -10.27 -5.13
C SER A 233 -20.85 -11.52 -5.67
N LEU A 234 -19.54 -11.61 -5.51
CA LEU A 234 -18.84 -12.87 -5.78
C LEU A 234 -19.51 -13.94 -4.91
N ALA A 235 -20.03 -14.99 -5.53
CA ALA A 235 -20.68 -16.08 -4.82
C ALA A 235 -19.69 -16.71 -3.82
N ASP A 236 -20.21 -17.37 -2.77
CA ASP A 236 -19.39 -18.05 -1.74
C ASP A 236 -18.48 -19.13 -2.31
N ASN A 237 -18.71 -19.57 -3.56
CA ASN A 237 -17.91 -20.56 -4.32
C ASN A 237 -16.83 -19.92 -5.21
N THR A 238 -16.11 -18.91 -4.73
CA THR A 238 -14.99 -18.37 -5.48
C THR A 238 -13.76 -19.29 -5.42
N GLN A 239 -13.17 -19.57 -6.58
CA GLN A 239 -11.87 -20.26 -6.67
C GLN A 239 -10.71 -19.26 -6.63
N VAL A 240 -9.56 -19.68 -6.10
CA VAL A 240 -8.32 -18.90 -6.16
C VAL A 240 -7.68 -19.13 -7.54
N LEU A 241 -7.62 -18.05 -8.32
CA LEU A 241 -7.03 -18.06 -9.67
C LEU A 241 -5.51 -17.83 -9.61
N ALA A 242 -5.06 -16.97 -8.70
CA ALA A 242 -3.66 -16.68 -8.46
C ALA A 242 -3.47 -16.23 -7.01
N GLN A 243 -2.30 -16.50 -6.42
CA GLN A 243 -1.97 -16.09 -5.05
C GLN A 243 -0.49 -15.79 -4.92
N VAL A 244 -0.21 -14.77 -4.12
CA VAL A 244 1.13 -14.45 -3.59
C VAL A 244 0.99 -14.16 -2.10
N GLU A 245 2.10 -14.29 -1.36
CA GLU A 245 2.13 -14.08 0.08
C GLU A 245 3.23 -13.09 0.47
N SER A 246 2.99 -12.37 1.54
CA SER A 246 3.98 -11.51 2.16
C SER A 246 5.17 -12.31 2.71
N PRO A 247 6.29 -11.67 3.05
CA PRO A 247 7.24 -12.20 4.03
C PRO A 247 6.53 -12.56 5.35
N THR A 248 7.23 -13.26 6.23
CA THR A 248 6.70 -13.59 7.56
C THR A 248 6.44 -12.34 8.39
N LEU A 249 5.51 -12.45 9.35
CA LEU A 249 5.22 -11.38 10.31
C LEU A 249 6.49 -10.89 11.02
N ASP A 250 7.36 -11.81 11.46
CA ASP A 250 8.61 -11.46 12.13
C ASP A 250 9.52 -10.60 11.24
N SER A 251 9.60 -10.91 9.95
CA SER A 251 10.35 -10.10 8.98
C SER A 251 9.74 -8.70 8.81
N LEU A 252 8.41 -8.63 8.67
CA LEU A 252 7.69 -7.37 8.54
C LEU A 252 7.78 -6.52 9.82
N ALA A 253 7.63 -7.14 11.00
CA ALA A 253 7.73 -6.48 12.30
C ALA A 253 9.14 -5.90 12.53
N SER A 254 10.18 -6.68 12.20
CA SER A 254 11.57 -6.21 12.24
C SER A 254 11.78 -4.97 11.37
N GLU A 255 11.22 -4.98 10.16
CA GLU A 255 11.32 -3.85 9.24
C GLU A 255 10.54 -2.62 9.75
N VAL A 256 9.33 -2.83 10.26
CA VAL A 256 8.49 -1.75 10.85
C VAL A 256 9.24 -1.06 11.99
N ASN A 257 9.88 -1.83 12.87
CA ASN A 257 10.64 -1.27 13.98
C ASN A 257 11.93 -0.58 13.52
N THR A 258 12.70 -1.21 12.63
CA THR A 258 14.00 -0.68 12.17
C THR A 258 13.84 0.61 11.34
N ARG A 259 12.84 0.65 10.45
CA ARG A 259 12.56 1.82 9.59
C ARG A 259 11.59 2.81 10.25
N SER A 260 11.01 2.44 11.39
CA SER A 260 9.95 3.23 12.06
C SER A 260 8.76 3.53 11.14
N LEU A 261 8.26 2.50 10.43
CA LEU A 261 7.20 2.64 9.44
C LEU A 261 5.83 2.82 10.11
N ASN A 262 5.24 4.02 9.99
CA ASN A 262 3.91 4.27 10.55
C ASN A 262 2.84 3.44 9.86
N ILE A 263 2.80 3.46 8.51
CA ILE A 263 1.86 2.63 7.74
C ILE A 263 1.98 1.14 8.09
N GLY A 264 3.21 0.66 8.29
CA GLY A 264 3.45 -0.74 8.64
C GLY A 264 2.88 -1.10 10.00
N ALA A 265 3.06 -0.24 10.99
CA ALA A 265 2.51 -0.44 12.33
C ALA A 265 0.96 -0.47 12.31
N GLU A 266 0.33 0.45 11.58
CA GLU A 266 -1.14 0.45 11.45
C GLU A 266 -1.66 -0.81 10.75
N LEU A 267 -0.98 -1.28 9.70
CA LEU A 267 -1.36 -2.50 9.00
C LEU A 267 -1.19 -3.75 9.87
N LEU A 268 -0.09 -3.84 10.64
CA LEU A 268 0.10 -4.94 11.60
C LEU A 268 -0.92 -4.89 12.73
N LEU A 269 -1.26 -3.69 13.23
CA LEU A 269 -2.32 -3.51 14.21
C LEU A 269 -3.67 -3.98 13.68
N ARG A 270 -4.03 -3.57 12.45
CA ARG A 270 -5.27 -4.00 11.78
C ARG A 270 -5.28 -5.51 11.55
N TRP A 271 -4.17 -6.08 11.12
CA TRP A 271 -4.06 -7.50 10.85
C TRP A 271 -4.28 -8.35 12.12
N ALA A 272 -3.68 -7.96 13.25
CA ALA A 272 -3.84 -8.66 14.52
C ALA A 272 -5.17 -8.35 15.22
N GLY A 273 -5.58 -7.09 15.20
CA GLY A 273 -6.75 -6.60 15.93
C GLY A 273 -8.07 -6.58 15.15
N GLY A 274 -8.01 -6.73 13.82
CA GLY A 274 -9.14 -6.55 12.92
C GLY A 274 -9.38 -5.10 12.49
N ALA A 275 -10.39 -4.89 11.64
CA ALA A 275 -10.71 -3.57 11.10
C ALA A 275 -11.32 -2.60 12.12
N THR A 276 -11.86 -3.12 13.22
CA THR A 276 -12.51 -2.35 14.27
C THR A 276 -11.89 -2.68 15.64
N ASN A 277 -11.83 -1.68 16.52
CA ASN A 277 -11.37 -1.83 17.92
C ASN A 277 -9.93 -2.38 18.08
N ALA A 278 -9.09 -2.28 17.04
CA ALA A 278 -7.74 -2.83 17.09
C ALA A 278 -6.86 -2.15 18.17
N ALA A 279 -7.00 -0.83 18.35
CA ALA A 279 -6.29 -0.11 19.42
C ALA A 279 -6.73 -0.54 20.81
N GLU A 280 -8.02 -0.82 21.02
CA GLU A 280 -8.55 -1.34 22.29
C GLU A 280 -7.97 -2.72 22.59
N LYS A 281 -7.87 -3.61 21.59
CA LYS A 281 -7.25 -4.93 21.74
C LYS A 281 -5.76 -4.82 22.05
N LEU A 282 -5.04 -3.89 21.39
CA LEU A 282 -3.64 -3.60 21.71
C LEU A 282 -3.48 -3.17 23.17
N MET A 283 -4.32 -2.24 23.65
CA MET A 283 -4.29 -1.80 25.04
C MET A 283 -4.62 -2.94 26.02
N ALA A 284 -5.59 -3.80 25.68
CA ALA A 284 -5.93 -4.98 26.48
C ALA A 284 -4.75 -5.95 26.57
N HIS A 285 -4.06 -6.20 25.46
CA HIS A 285 -2.86 -7.03 25.42
C HIS A 285 -1.74 -6.45 26.31
N ILE A 286 -1.46 -5.14 26.19
CA ILE A 286 -0.45 -4.48 27.03
C ILE A 286 -0.77 -4.64 28.51
N ARG A 287 -2.02 -4.41 28.92
CA ARG A 287 -2.45 -4.58 30.30
C ARG A 287 -2.33 -6.02 30.79
N ALA A 288 -2.67 -6.98 29.95
CA ALA A 288 -2.56 -8.40 30.28
C ALA A 288 -1.10 -8.82 30.50
N VAL A 289 -0.18 -8.34 29.66
CA VAL A 289 1.25 -8.70 29.76
C VAL A 289 1.94 -7.98 30.91
N THR A 290 1.60 -6.70 31.18
CA THR A 290 2.32 -5.88 32.15
C THR A 290 1.64 -5.83 33.53
N GLY A 291 0.39 -6.25 33.65
CA GLY A 291 -0.43 -6.06 34.83
C GLY A 291 -0.89 -4.62 35.08
N ALA A 292 -0.61 -3.70 34.16
CA ALA A 292 -0.95 -2.29 34.30
C ALA A 292 -2.48 -2.08 34.27
N THR A 293 -3.02 -1.43 35.29
CA THR A 293 -4.46 -1.05 35.35
C THR A 293 -4.70 0.37 34.82
N THR A 294 -3.68 1.20 34.82
CA THR A 294 -3.69 2.61 34.39
C THR A 294 -2.46 2.91 33.52
N GLY A 295 -2.34 4.14 33.03
CA GLY A 295 -1.11 4.59 32.33
C GLY A 295 -0.99 4.14 30.86
N VAL A 296 -2.05 3.57 30.28
CA VAL A 296 -2.08 3.15 28.85
C VAL A 296 -3.32 3.72 28.18
N HIS A 297 -3.12 4.60 27.22
CA HIS A 297 -4.11 5.10 26.30
C HIS A 297 -3.51 5.21 24.89
N LEU A 298 -3.98 4.41 23.96
CA LEU A 298 -3.51 4.38 22.57
C LEU A 298 -4.72 4.49 21.62
N VAL A 299 -4.57 5.28 20.58
CA VAL A 299 -5.55 5.43 19.51
C VAL A 299 -5.03 4.91 18.17
N ASP A 300 -3.72 4.70 18.08
CA ASP A 300 -3.08 4.15 16.89
C ASP A 300 -1.98 3.13 17.23
N GLY A 301 -1.46 2.46 16.19
CA GLY A 301 -0.39 1.47 16.32
C GLY A 301 1.00 2.04 16.08
N SER A 302 1.09 3.26 15.60
CA SER A 302 2.34 3.86 15.14
C SER A 302 2.94 4.87 16.12
N GLY A 303 2.12 5.42 17.01
CA GLY A 303 2.49 6.52 17.89
C GLY A 303 2.58 7.87 17.16
N LEU A 304 1.92 8.00 16.01
CA LEU A 304 1.86 9.26 15.27
C LEU A 304 0.77 10.18 15.82
N SER A 305 -0.24 9.61 16.48
CA SER A 305 -1.26 10.40 17.18
C SER A 305 -0.68 11.15 18.35
N THR A 306 -1.15 12.39 18.54
CA THR A 306 -0.81 13.20 19.72
C THR A 306 -1.65 12.83 20.95
N ASP A 307 -2.61 11.93 20.81
CA ASP A 307 -3.49 11.49 21.90
C ASP A 307 -2.97 10.26 22.63
N ASP A 308 -1.98 9.56 22.05
CA ASP A 308 -1.35 8.41 22.69
C ASP A 308 -0.63 8.80 23.99
N ARG A 309 -0.79 7.95 24.99
CA ARG A 309 -0.14 8.09 26.31
C ARG A 309 0.27 6.73 26.84
N ILE A 310 1.53 6.60 27.26
CA ILE A 310 2.04 5.42 27.99
C ILE A 310 2.93 5.87 29.14
N ALA A 311 2.75 5.27 30.30
CA ALA A 311 3.65 5.47 31.42
C ALA A 311 4.98 4.71 31.18
N PRO A 312 6.15 5.30 31.49
CA PRO A 312 7.45 4.63 31.35
C PRO A 312 7.54 3.30 32.09
N SER A 313 6.89 3.18 33.28
CA SER A 313 6.82 1.92 34.03
C SER A 313 6.16 0.78 33.24
N VAL A 314 5.10 1.08 32.48
CA VAL A 314 4.43 0.09 31.61
C VAL A 314 5.38 -0.37 30.50
N PHE A 315 6.16 0.56 29.96
CA PHE A 315 7.13 0.25 28.90
C PHE A 315 8.22 -0.72 29.39
N ILE A 316 8.79 -0.44 30.57
CA ILE A 316 9.82 -1.29 31.19
C ILE A 316 9.25 -2.69 31.50
N SER A 317 8.01 -2.76 31.99
CA SER A 317 7.37 -4.05 32.31
C SER A 317 7.04 -4.89 31.08
N TYR A 318 6.92 -4.27 29.90
CA TYR A 318 6.61 -4.97 28.64
C TYR A 318 7.86 -5.56 27.99
N LEU A 319 9.03 -4.89 28.11
CA LEU A 319 10.32 -5.32 27.52
C LEU A 319 11.04 -6.37 28.36
#